data_7985f06a105f1665956879f0976714f3
#
_entry.id   7985f06a105f1665956879f0976714f3
#
_cell.length_a   1.000
_cell.length_b   1.000
_cell.length_c   1.000
_cell.angle_alpha   90.00
_cell.angle_beta   90.00
_cell.angle_gamma   90.00
#
_symmetry.space_group_name_H-M   'P 1'
#
loop_
_entity.id
_entity.type
_entity.pdbx_description
1 polymer ?
#
loop_
_entity_poly.entity_id
_entity_poly.type
_entity_poly.pdbx_seq_one_letter_code
_entity_poly.pdbx_strand_id
1 'polypeptide(L)'
;MSPTIKDIARKAGVSHSTVSRALSGSALIPPETTARIRQVAAEMGYQPSAAARSLKTRRSRVLGVIVSSMDDPFFAEILQGVEDAAQASGYSLFIASSQRDVQRSQQITRSLLEHRADGVIICSTSFSTEQNQPFQQAGFPIVVINNQAAENFRYSIYHDDVDGARQVTRHLIDLGHRRIAYLGDSLSGRTSLDRLHPPHFHPILL
;
A
#
# COMPACT_ATOMS: atom_id res chain seq x y z
N MET A 1 -3.51 2.45 -33.86
CA MET A 1 -2.25 2.25 -33.12
C MET A 1 -1.97 3.50 -32.32
N SER A 2 -1.60 3.37 -31.06
CA SER A 2 -1.21 4.54 -30.25
C SER A 2 0.13 5.12 -30.75
N PRO A 3 0.26 6.45 -30.82
CA PRO A 3 1.49 7.09 -31.28
C PRO A 3 2.66 6.76 -30.34
N THR A 4 3.86 6.71 -30.91
CA THR A 4 5.10 6.38 -30.17
C THR A 4 6.03 7.59 -30.11
N ILE A 5 7.04 7.57 -29.25
CA ILE A 5 8.12 8.59 -29.21
C ILE A 5 8.79 8.74 -30.58
N LYS A 6 8.91 7.67 -31.36
CA LYS A 6 9.49 7.70 -32.71
C LYS A 6 8.62 8.50 -33.68
N ASP A 7 7.30 8.40 -33.56
CA ASP A 7 6.37 9.12 -34.43
C ASP A 7 6.37 10.62 -34.11
N ILE A 8 6.44 10.98 -32.82
CA ILE A 8 6.63 12.38 -32.40
C ILE A 8 7.96 12.94 -32.92
N ALA A 9 9.03 12.16 -32.80
CA ALA A 9 10.36 12.56 -33.28
C ALA A 9 10.34 12.88 -34.75
N ARG A 10 9.70 12.03 -35.56
CA ARG A 10 9.53 12.22 -37.04
C ARG A 10 8.73 13.49 -37.33
N LYS A 11 7.59 13.72 -36.64
CA LYS A 11 6.72 14.88 -36.84
C LYS A 11 7.36 16.18 -36.36
N ALA A 12 8.11 16.13 -35.27
CA ALA A 12 8.79 17.30 -34.70
C ALA A 12 10.18 17.58 -35.31
N GLY A 13 10.68 16.74 -36.22
CA GLY A 13 11.98 16.91 -36.87
C GLY A 13 13.18 16.83 -35.92
N VAL A 14 13.11 16.00 -34.90
CA VAL A 14 14.17 15.83 -33.87
C VAL A 14 14.45 14.34 -33.59
N SER A 15 15.54 14.04 -32.89
CA SER A 15 15.82 12.66 -32.49
C SER A 15 14.85 12.14 -31.41
N HIS A 16 14.63 10.83 -31.35
CA HIS A 16 13.80 10.22 -30.32
C HIS A 16 14.34 10.46 -28.89
N SER A 17 15.67 10.59 -28.75
CA SER A 17 16.31 10.95 -27.47
C SER A 17 16.00 12.38 -27.06
N THR A 18 15.92 13.32 -28.01
CA THR A 18 15.50 14.71 -27.77
C THR A 18 14.04 14.75 -27.30
N VAL A 19 13.13 14.00 -27.96
CA VAL A 19 11.73 13.89 -27.53
C VAL A 19 11.65 13.31 -26.10
N SER A 20 12.36 12.23 -25.82
CA SER A 20 12.35 11.60 -24.50
C SER A 20 12.86 12.54 -23.40
N ARG A 21 13.90 13.33 -23.66
CA ARG A 21 14.44 14.33 -22.73
C ARG A 21 13.47 15.50 -22.52
N ALA A 22 12.91 16.04 -23.60
CA ALA A 22 11.95 17.14 -23.55
C ALA A 22 10.69 16.77 -22.75
N LEU A 23 10.11 15.58 -23.02
CA LEU A 23 8.92 15.09 -22.32
C LEU A 23 9.19 14.73 -20.85
N SER A 24 10.45 14.42 -20.49
CA SER A 24 10.87 14.17 -19.09
C SER A 24 11.32 15.44 -18.34
N GLY A 25 11.20 16.62 -18.96
CA GLY A 25 11.53 17.90 -18.29
C GLY A 25 13.03 18.17 -18.15
N SER A 26 13.87 17.59 -19.01
CA SER A 26 15.33 17.80 -18.95
C SER A 26 15.69 19.24 -19.34
N ALA A 27 16.46 19.91 -18.50
CA ALA A 27 16.98 21.25 -18.75
C ALA A 27 17.97 21.32 -19.94
N LEU A 28 18.41 20.18 -20.46
CA LEU A 28 19.31 20.11 -21.63
C LEU A 28 18.62 20.42 -22.95
N ILE A 29 17.28 20.49 -22.97
CA ILE A 29 16.52 20.79 -24.18
C ILE A 29 15.99 22.23 -24.08
N PRO A 30 16.23 23.07 -25.09
CA PRO A 30 15.73 24.46 -25.11
C PRO A 30 14.22 24.53 -24.90
N PRO A 31 13.72 25.56 -24.16
CA PRO A 31 12.29 25.70 -23.86
C PRO A 31 11.40 25.70 -25.09
N GLU A 32 11.83 26.41 -26.17
CA GLU A 32 11.10 26.47 -27.43
C GLU A 32 10.97 25.08 -28.09
N THR A 33 12.05 24.29 -28.11
CA THR A 33 12.03 22.92 -28.62
C THR A 33 11.13 22.00 -27.77
N THR A 34 11.16 22.18 -26.45
CA THR A 34 10.31 21.46 -25.51
C THR A 34 8.84 21.78 -25.75
N ALA A 35 8.48 23.06 -25.92
CA ALA A 35 7.12 23.51 -26.23
C ALA A 35 6.60 22.89 -27.52
N ARG A 36 7.39 22.93 -28.60
CA ARG A 36 7.05 22.33 -29.90
C ARG A 36 6.81 20.82 -29.78
N ILE A 37 7.70 20.11 -29.06
CA ILE A 37 7.55 18.66 -28.85
C ILE A 37 6.28 18.33 -28.06
N ARG A 38 5.96 19.09 -27.03
CA ARG A 38 4.73 18.93 -26.22
C ARG A 38 3.48 19.18 -27.05
N GLN A 39 3.49 20.20 -27.90
CA GLN A 39 2.39 20.48 -28.81
C GLN A 39 2.17 19.31 -29.78
N VAL A 40 3.20 18.83 -30.47
CA VAL A 40 3.12 17.68 -31.38
C VAL A 40 2.62 16.43 -30.66
N ALA A 41 3.08 16.18 -29.44
CA ALA A 41 2.64 15.06 -28.63
C ALA A 41 1.14 15.17 -28.30
N ALA A 42 0.66 16.36 -27.92
CA ALA A 42 -0.76 16.61 -27.62
C ALA A 42 -1.64 16.43 -28.89
N GLU A 43 -1.23 17.02 -30.03
CA GLU A 43 -1.94 16.86 -31.31
C GLU A 43 -2.07 15.42 -31.76
N MET A 44 -1.07 14.59 -31.45
CA MET A 44 -1.06 13.15 -31.77
C MET A 44 -1.80 12.30 -30.72
N GLY A 45 -2.28 12.88 -29.60
CA GLY A 45 -2.87 12.12 -28.52
C GLY A 45 -1.88 11.19 -27.83
N TYR A 46 -0.57 11.55 -27.83
CA TYR A 46 0.45 10.73 -27.20
C TYR A 46 0.35 10.80 -25.68
N GLN A 47 0.24 9.62 -25.05
CA GLN A 47 0.37 9.50 -23.61
C GLN A 47 1.69 8.78 -23.27
N PRO A 48 2.53 9.37 -22.41
CA PRO A 48 3.76 8.74 -21.98
C PRO A 48 3.48 7.37 -21.33
N SER A 49 4.05 6.30 -21.87
CA SER A 49 3.89 4.97 -21.31
C SER A 49 4.47 4.89 -19.90
N ALA A 50 3.64 4.55 -18.92
CA ALA A 50 4.07 4.31 -17.54
C ALA A 50 5.13 3.19 -17.49
N ALA A 51 4.96 2.12 -18.30
CA ALA A 51 5.92 1.04 -18.40
C ALA A 51 7.28 1.49 -18.94
N ALA A 52 7.31 2.33 -19.99
CA ALA A 52 8.58 2.88 -20.51
C ALA A 52 9.27 3.79 -19.49
N ARG A 53 8.50 4.56 -18.72
CA ARG A 53 9.01 5.43 -17.65
C ARG A 53 9.56 4.60 -16.50
N SER A 54 8.85 3.56 -16.06
CA SER A 54 9.29 2.68 -14.97
C SER A 54 10.57 1.92 -15.32
N LEU A 55 10.76 1.49 -16.57
CA LEU A 55 12.01 0.89 -17.05
C LEU A 55 13.20 1.84 -16.92
N LYS A 56 13.00 3.13 -17.23
CA LYS A 56 14.08 4.15 -17.16
C LYS A 56 14.41 4.55 -15.71
N THR A 57 13.39 4.72 -14.88
CA THR A 57 13.54 5.20 -13.49
C THR A 57 13.72 4.07 -12.49
N ARG A 58 13.48 2.82 -12.88
CA ARG A 58 13.34 1.64 -12.02
C ARG A 58 12.27 1.81 -10.93
N ARG A 59 11.31 2.71 -11.17
CA ARG A 59 10.17 2.97 -10.27
C ARG A 59 8.88 3.00 -11.05
N SER A 60 7.89 2.27 -10.58
CA SER A 60 6.55 2.24 -11.18
C SER A 60 5.69 3.42 -10.72
N ARG A 61 5.97 3.99 -9.55
CA ARG A 61 5.11 4.94 -8.84
C ARG A 61 3.76 4.32 -8.46
N VAL A 62 3.75 3.02 -8.20
CA VAL A 62 2.60 2.28 -7.72
C VAL A 62 2.95 1.61 -6.40
N LEU A 63 2.09 1.76 -5.40
CA LEU A 63 2.11 0.99 -4.16
C LEU A 63 0.95 0.01 -4.16
N GLY A 64 1.21 -1.22 -3.72
CA GLY A 64 0.17 -2.19 -3.42
C GLY A 64 -0.40 -1.96 -2.04
N VAL A 65 -1.71 -2.15 -1.87
CA VAL A 65 -2.36 -2.22 -0.57
C VAL A 65 -3.19 -3.48 -0.53
N ILE A 66 -2.91 -4.36 0.42
CA ILE A 66 -3.65 -5.60 0.63
C ILE A 66 -4.44 -5.44 1.93
N VAL A 67 -5.76 -5.53 1.84
CA VAL A 67 -6.65 -5.53 3.01
C VAL A 67 -7.26 -6.91 3.22
N SER A 68 -7.65 -7.23 4.44
CA SER A 68 -8.35 -8.49 4.74
C SER A 68 -9.77 -8.50 4.19
N SER A 69 -10.48 -7.36 4.26
CA SER A 69 -11.82 -7.15 3.71
C SER A 69 -11.99 -5.70 3.29
N MET A 70 -12.83 -5.47 2.27
CA MET A 70 -13.16 -4.10 1.80
C MET A 70 -14.34 -3.49 2.55
N ASP A 71 -15.15 -4.32 3.19
CA ASP A 71 -16.35 -3.92 3.92
C ASP A 71 -16.11 -3.61 5.40
N ASP A 72 -14.87 -3.76 5.88
CA ASP A 72 -14.49 -3.41 7.24
C ASP A 72 -14.23 -1.88 7.34
N PRO A 73 -15.06 -1.13 8.09
CA PRO A 73 -14.92 0.32 8.24
C PRO A 73 -13.57 0.76 8.79
N PHE A 74 -12.92 -0.09 9.60
CA PHE A 74 -11.60 0.17 10.15
C PHE A 74 -10.55 0.38 9.05
N PHE A 75 -10.62 -0.40 7.97
CA PHE A 75 -9.68 -0.26 6.87
C PHE A 75 -9.98 0.96 5.99
N ALA A 76 -11.22 1.45 5.97
CA ALA A 76 -11.59 2.61 5.16
C ALA A 76 -10.83 3.88 5.58
N GLU A 77 -10.72 4.15 6.88
CA GLU A 77 -9.95 5.29 7.40
C GLU A 77 -8.44 5.15 7.14
N ILE A 78 -7.91 3.93 7.31
CA ILE A 78 -6.50 3.64 7.00
C ILE A 78 -6.23 3.87 5.52
N LEU A 79 -7.10 3.36 4.63
CA LEU A 79 -6.96 3.52 3.19
C LEU A 79 -6.99 4.99 2.77
N GLN A 80 -7.84 5.81 3.38
CA GLN A 80 -7.89 7.24 3.11
C GLN A 80 -6.54 7.91 3.47
N GLY A 81 -5.99 7.63 4.65
CA GLY A 81 -4.69 8.19 5.05
C GLY A 81 -3.54 7.72 4.15
N VAL A 82 -3.58 6.45 3.71
CA VAL A 82 -2.59 5.91 2.77
C VAL A 82 -2.72 6.58 1.40
N GLU A 83 -3.95 6.80 0.91
CA GLU A 83 -4.22 7.45 -0.37
C GLU A 83 -3.70 8.89 -0.38
N ASP A 84 -4.02 9.66 0.65
CA ASP A 84 -3.58 11.05 0.78
C ASP A 84 -2.05 11.16 0.76
N ALA A 85 -1.36 10.31 1.52
CA ALA A 85 0.10 10.29 1.58
C ALA A 85 0.73 9.82 0.27
N ALA A 86 0.15 8.82 -0.39
CA ALA A 86 0.61 8.31 -1.67
C ALA A 86 0.45 9.38 -2.77
N GLN A 87 -0.71 10.04 -2.85
CA GLN A 87 -0.99 11.09 -3.81
C GLN A 87 -0.05 12.28 -3.63
N ALA A 88 0.15 12.74 -2.39
CA ALA A 88 1.10 13.83 -2.08
C ALA A 88 2.54 13.48 -2.53
N SER A 89 2.89 12.20 -2.54
CA SER A 89 4.20 11.68 -2.96
C SER A 89 4.25 11.29 -4.45
N GLY A 90 3.18 11.49 -5.21
CA GLY A 90 3.08 11.15 -6.63
C GLY A 90 3.02 9.65 -6.90
N TYR A 91 2.45 8.86 -5.97
CA TYR A 91 2.16 7.45 -6.12
C TYR A 91 0.68 7.20 -6.40
N SER A 92 0.40 6.15 -7.14
CA SER A 92 -0.93 5.56 -7.30
C SER A 92 -1.04 4.31 -6.44
N LEU A 93 -2.25 3.99 -5.97
CA LEU A 93 -2.50 2.78 -5.21
C LEU A 93 -3.12 1.68 -6.08
N PHE A 94 -2.67 0.45 -5.85
CA PHE A 94 -3.33 -0.76 -6.31
C PHE A 94 -3.88 -1.49 -5.08
N ILE A 95 -5.19 -1.39 -4.86
CA ILE A 95 -5.86 -1.94 -3.68
C ILE A 95 -6.49 -3.28 -4.02
N ALA A 96 -6.25 -4.29 -3.18
CA ALA A 96 -6.84 -5.61 -3.34
C ALA A 96 -7.25 -6.19 -1.98
N SER A 97 -8.35 -6.96 -1.97
CA SER A 97 -8.80 -7.69 -0.78
C SER A 97 -8.41 -9.16 -0.87
N SER A 98 -7.74 -9.65 0.17
CA SER A 98 -7.43 -11.08 0.30
C SER A 98 -8.64 -11.90 0.71
N GLN A 99 -9.71 -11.30 1.23
CA GLN A 99 -10.89 -11.97 1.80
C GLN A 99 -10.52 -13.01 2.87
N ARG A 100 -9.44 -12.74 3.63
CA ARG A 100 -8.87 -13.65 4.64
C ARG A 100 -8.43 -15.02 4.05
N ASP A 101 -8.25 -15.10 2.73
CA ASP A 101 -7.82 -16.30 2.02
C ASP A 101 -6.31 -16.21 1.70
N VAL A 102 -5.55 -17.23 2.13
CA VAL A 102 -4.09 -17.28 1.97
C VAL A 102 -3.70 -17.43 0.49
N GLN A 103 -4.42 -18.24 -0.29
CA GLN A 103 -4.11 -18.46 -1.70
C GLN A 103 -4.36 -17.18 -2.50
N ARG A 104 -5.47 -16.49 -2.21
CA ARG A 104 -5.79 -15.21 -2.81
C ARG A 104 -4.74 -14.14 -2.44
N SER A 105 -4.29 -14.10 -1.19
CA SER A 105 -3.20 -13.22 -0.75
C SER A 105 -1.93 -13.48 -1.55
N GLN A 106 -1.56 -14.74 -1.78
CA GLN A 106 -0.40 -15.11 -2.61
C GLN A 106 -0.55 -14.70 -4.08
N GLN A 107 -1.75 -14.84 -4.66
CA GLN A 107 -2.02 -14.41 -6.04
C GLN A 107 -1.86 -12.88 -6.18
N ILE A 108 -2.40 -12.11 -5.23
CA ILE A 108 -2.25 -10.65 -5.19
C ILE A 108 -0.77 -10.28 -5.07
N THR A 109 -0.03 -10.96 -4.20
CA THR A 109 1.41 -10.75 -4.02
C THR A 109 2.17 -10.94 -5.34
N ARG A 110 1.92 -12.04 -6.06
CA ARG A 110 2.55 -12.31 -7.37
C ARG A 110 2.21 -11.20 -8.36
N SER A 111 0.95 -10.79 -8.45
CA SER A 111 0.50 -9.73 -9.34
C SER A 111 1.22 -8.40 -9.05
N LEU A 112 1.39 -8.02 -7.79
CA LEU A 112 2.12 -6.81 -7.40
C LEU A 112 3.59 -6.87 -7.81
N LEU A 113 4.24 -8.02 -7.63
CA LEU A 113 5.62 -8.23 -8.06
C LEU A 113 5.76 -8.19 -9.60
N GLU A 114 4.87 -8.84 -10.34
CA GLU A 114 4.84 -8.84 -11.81
C GLU A 114 4.62 -7.43 -12.37
N HIS A 115 3.73 -6.66 -11.76
CA HIS A 115 3.48 -5.26 -12.13
C HIS A 115 4.54 -4.29 -11.59
N ARG A 116 5.57 -4.80 -10.91
CA ARG A 116 6.69 -4.02 -10.38
C ARG A 116 6.24 -2.87 -9.49
N ALA A 117 5.26 -3.09 -8.62
CA ALA A 117 4.93 -2.11 -7.61
C ALA A 117 6.21 -1.73 -6.82
N ASP A 118 6.30 -0.50 -6.32
CA ASP A 118 7.51 -0.02 -5.62
C ASP A 118 7.55 -0.45 -4.14
N GLY A 119 6.42 -0.92 -3.61
CA GLY A 119 6.26 -1.43 -2.25
C GLY A 119 4.84 -1.88 -1.99
N VAL A 120 4.61 -2.48 -0.83
CA VAL A 120 3.28 -2.94 -0.40
C VAL A 120 2.99 -2.58 1.04
N ILE A 121 1.74 -2.19 1.29
CA ILE A 121 1.16 -2.02 2.62
C ILE A 121 0.17 -3.17 2.82
N ILE A 122 0.31 -3.89 3.91
CA ILE A 122 -0.52 -5.05 4.23
C ILE A 122 -1.30 -4.74 5.50
N CYS A 123 -2.62 -4.61 5.38
CA CYS A 123 -3.53 -4.37 6.48
C CYS A 123 -4.19 -5.69 6.86
N SER A 124 -3.57 -6.42 7.79
CA SER A 124 -4.06 -7.75 8.18
C SER A 124 -3.56 -8.14 9.56
N THR A 125 -4.44 -8.68 10.38
CA THR A 125 -4.12 -9.24 11.70
C THR A 125 -3.45 -10.61 11.64
N SER A 126 -3.48 -11.28 10.47
CA SER A 126 -3.04 -12.68 10.29
C SER A 126 -1.98 -12.88 9.20
N PHE A 127 -1.27 -11.81 8.81
CA PHE A 127 -0.20 -11.93 7.81
C PHE A 127 1.01 -12.67 8.40
N SER A 128 1.33 -13.84 7.84
CA SER A 128 2.37 -14.73 8.36
C SER A 128 3.75 -14.48 7.74
N THR A 129 4.79 -15.00 8.40
CA THR A 129 6.15 -15.00 7.88
C THR A 129 6.26 -15.74 6.53
N GLU A 130 5.51 -16.81 6.35
CA GLU A 130 5.48 -17.57 5.09
C GLU A 130 4.88 -16.75 3.95
N GLN A 131 3.82 -15.99 4.22
CA GLN A 131 3.24 -15.05 3.25
C GLN A 131 4.20 -13.91 2.90
N ASN A 132 5.09 -13.53 3.82
CA ASN A 132 6.11 -12.50 3.62
C ASN A 132 7.30 -12.99 2.75
N GLN A 133 7.55 -14.30 2.71
CA GLN A 133 8.74 -14.87 2.05
C GLN A 133 8.93 -14.42 0.59
N PRO A 134 7.92 -14.40 -0.29
CA PRO A 134 8.08 -13.95 -1.66
C PRO A 134 8.53 -12.48 -1.78
N PHE A 135 8.03 -11.62 -0.90
CA PHE A 135 8.42 -10.21 -0.87
C PHE A 135 9.86 -10.03 -0.37
N GLN A 136 10.25 -10.79 0.67
CA GLN A 136 11.62 -10.76 1.19
C GLN A 136 12.62 -11.22 0.14
N GLN A 137 12.34 -12.32 -0.55
CA GLN A 137 13.21 -12.84 -1.62
C GLN A 137 13.36 -11.84 -2.77
N ALA A 138 12.32 -11.09 -3.08
CA ALA A 138 12.36 -10.04 -4.10
C ALA A 138 13.00 -8.73 -3.61
N GLY A 139 13.38 -8.61 -2.34
CA GLY A 139 13.85 -7.36 -1.74
C GLY A 139 12.78 -6.26 -1.71
N PHE A 140 11.51 -6.65 -1.63
CA PHE A 140 10.37 -5.77 -1.79
C PHE A 140 10.03 -5.05 -0.49
N PRO A 141 9.90 -3.71 -0.48
CA PRO A 141 9.56 -2.98 0.73
C PRO A 141 8.13 -3.29 1.19
N ILE A 142 8.00 -3.68 2.48
CA ILE A 142 6.71 -3.99 3.11
C ILE A 142 6.53 -3.16 4.37
N VAL A 143 5.32 -2.65 4.54
CA VAL A 143 4.79 -2.13 5.81
C VAL A 143 3.58 -2.98 6.19
N VAL A 144 3.55 -3.48 7.40
CA VAL A 144 2.41 -4.26 7.92
C VAL A 144 1.66 -3.42 8.95
N ILE A 145 0.34 -3.31 8.78
CA ILE A 145 -0.54 -2.55 9.66
C ILE A 145 -1.48 -3.51 10.38
N ASN A 146 -1.64 -3.29 11.67
CA ASN A 146 -2.52 -4.05 12.56
C ASN A 146 -2.16 -5.55 12.66
N ASN A 147 -0.87 -5.87 12.58
CA ASN A 147 -0.38 -7.22 12.81
C ASN A 147 0.57 -7.25 14.00
N GLN A 148 0.13 -7.78 15.11
CA GLN A 148 0.90 -7.85 16.35
C GLN A 148 1.86 -9.05 16.41
N ALA A 149 1.80 -9.98 15.46
CA ALA A 149 2.83 -11.00 15.26
C ALA A 149 4.10 -10.44 14.60
N ALA A 150 4.27 -9.13 14.69
CA ALA A 150 5.18 -8.32 13.91
C ALA A 150 6.67 -8.41 14.30
N GLU A 151 7.06 -9.28 15.22
CA GLU A 151 8.48 -9.47 15.58
C GLU A 151 9.38 -9.80 14.38
N ASN A 152 8.76 -10.22 13.26
CA ASN A 152 9.46 -10.61 12.04
C ASN A 152 9.38 -9.58 10.90
N PHE A 153 8.74 -8.42 11.11
CA PHE A 153 8.60 -7.40 10.07
C PHE A 153 9.39 -6.15 10.41
N ARG A 154 10.23 -5.70 9.48
CA ARG A 154 11.06 -4.52 9.67
C ARG A 154 10.26 -3.24 9.90
N TYR A 155 9.10 -3.13 9.27
CA TYR A 155 8.19 -2.00 9.40
C TYR A 155 6.80 -2.51 9.74
N SER A 156 6.36 -2.24 10.97
CA SER A 156 5.05 -2.61 11.48
C SER A 156 4.42 -1.46 12.22
N ILE A 157 3.13 -1.27 12.03
CA ILE A 157 2.32 -0.26 12.71
C ILE A 157 1.18 -1.00 13.39
N TYR A 158 1.06 -0.84 14.69
CA TYR A 158 -0.02 -1.44 15.49
C TYR A 158 -0.35 -0.54 16.67
N HIS A 159 -1.54 -0.71 17.22
CA HIS A 159 -1.97 -0.03 18.44
C HIS A 159 -1.74 -0.94 19.65
N ASP A 160 -1.62 -0.32 20.82
CA ASP A 160 -1.50 -1.06 22.07
C ASP A 160 -2.89 -1.52 22.54
N ASP A 161 -3.31 -2.68 22.05
CA ASP A 161 -4.59 -3.30 22.36
C ASP A 161 -4.71 -3.69 23.84
N VAL A 162 -3.59 -4.03 24.46
CA VAL A 162 -3.52 -4.37 25.90
C VAL A 162 -3.84 -3.14 26.73
N ASP A 163 -3.15 -2.03 26.47
CA ASP A 163 -3.37 -0.78 27.22
C ASP A 163 -4.73 -0.19 26.94
N GLY A 164 -5.21 -0.20 25.71
CA GLY A 164 -6.55 0.24 25.33
C GLY A 164 -7.64 -0.53 26.09
N ALA A 165 -7.57 -1.86 26.12
CA ALA A 165 -8.51 -2.70 26.86
C ALA A 165 -8.44 -2.45 28.38
N ARG A 166 -7.24 -2.25 28.92
CA ARG A 166 -7.04 -1.90 30.31
C ARG A 166 -7.72 -0.57 30.68
N GLN A 167 -7.55 0.45 29.87
CA GLN A 167 -8.16 1.76 30.09
C GLN A 167 -9.70 1.70 30.08
N VAL A 168 -10.29 1.05 29.09
CA VAL A 168 -11.75 0.87 29.00
C VAL A 168 -12.28 0.09 30.19
N THR A 169 -11.61 -1.01 30.57
CA THR A 169 -12.03 -1.83 31.71
C THR A 169 -11.94 -1.04 33.03
N ARG A 170 -10.86 -0.28 33.20
CA ARG A 170 -10.69 0.57 34.38
C ARG A 170 -11.78 1.63 34.47
N HIS A 171 -12.10 2.28 33.37
CA HIS A 171 -13.17 3.25 33.30
C HIS A 171 -14.52 2.65 33.75
N LEU A 172 -14.87 1.45 33.30
CA LEU A 172 -16.09 0.76 33.75
C LEU A 172 -16.08 0.47 35.26
N ILE A 173 -14.93 0.04 35.78
CA ILE A 173 -14.78 -0.21 37.24
C ILE A 173 -14.95 1.07 38.03
N ASP A 174 -14.36 2.16 37.60
CA ASP A 174 -14.43 3.46 38.25
C ASP A 174 -15.87 4.05 38.27
N LEU A 175 -16.66 3.69 37.23
CA LEU A 175 -18.10 3.97 37.19
C LEU A 175 -18.95 3.04 38.08
N GLY A 176 -18.34 2.10 38.79
CA GLY A 176 -18.99 1.21 39.76
C GLY A 176 -19.47 -0.12 39.14
N HIS A 177 -19.21 -0.41 37.87
CA HIS A 177 -19.56 -1.70 37.31
C HIS A 177 -18.74 -2.82 37.92
N ARG A 178 -19.42 -3.92 38.33
CA ARG A 178 -18.79 -5.11 38.96
C ARG A 178 -18.89 -6.37 38.12
N ARG A 179 -19.76 -6.36 37.14
CA ARG A 179 -19.97 -7.49 36.21
C ARG A 179 -19.73 -6.96 34.80
N ILE A 180 -18.53 -7.25 34.27
CA ILE A 180 -18.06 -6.78 32.98
C ILE A 180 -17.79 -8.03 32.14
N ALA A 181 -18.35 -8.08 30.94
CA ALA A 181 -18.13 -9.15 29.99
C ALA A 181 -17.32 -8.61 28.79
N TYR A 182 -16.47 -9.46 28.24
CA TYR A 182 -15.76 -9.20 26.98
C TYR A 182 -16.35 -10.08 25.88
N LEU A 183 -16.77 -9.46 24.79
CA LEU A 183 -17.19 -10.18 23.57
C LEU A 183 -16.07 -10.03 22.54
N GLY A 184 -15.35 -11.10 22.32
CA GLY A 184 -14.25 -11.15 21.36
C GLY A 184 -14.64 -11.82 20.06
N ASP A 185 -13.90 -11.52 19.00
CA ASP A 185 -14.01 -12.15 17.69
C ASP A 185 -12.82 -13.11 17.48
N SER A 186 -13.10 -14.35 17.13
CA SER A 186 -12.08 -15.36 16.82
C SER A 186 -11.30 -15.06 15.53
N LEU A 187 -11.84 -14.22 14.65
CA LEU A 187 -11.22 -13.82 13.38
C LEU A 187 -10.21 -12.68 13.56
N SER A 188 -10.23 -11.97 14.67
CA SER A 188 -9.34 -10.84 14.97
C SER A 188 -7.94 -11.27 15.45
N GLY A 189 -7.67 -12.57 15.53
CA GLY A 189 -6.35 -13.10 15.83
C GLY A 189 -5.78 -12.61 17.15
N ARG A 190 -4.52 -12.14 17.14
CA ARG A 190 -3.78 -11.67 18.31
C ARG A 190 -4.44 -10.46 18.99
N THR A 191 -5.02 -9.55 18.22
CA THR A 191 -5.73 -8.36 18.73
C THR A 191 -6.83 -8.73 19.74
N SER A 192 -7.64 -9.76 19.44
CA SER A 192 -8.68 -10.23 20.37
C SER A 192 -8.11 -10.80 21.65
N LEU A 193 -7.00 -11.55 21.55
CA LEU A 193 -6.31 -12.12 22.71
C LEU A 193 -5.68 -11.06 23.59
N ASP A 194 -5.05 -10.06 23.01
CA ASP A 194 -4.39 -8.97 23.75
C ASP A 194 -5.43 -8.09 24.48
N ARG A 195 -6.60 -7.89 23.90
CA ARG A 195 -7.73 -7.22 24.58
C ARG A 195 -8.35 -8.06 25.68
N LEU A 196 -8.32 -9.40 25.57
CA LEU A 196 -8.86 -10.30 26.58
C LEU A 196 -7.94 -10.45 27.80
N HIS A 197 -6.63 -10.42 27.60
CA HIS A 197 -5.63 -10.67 28.63
C HIS A 197 -4.74 -9.46 28.93
N PRO A 198 -5.31 -8.31 29.35
CA PRO A 198 -4.47 -7.23 29.84
C PRO A 198 -3.70 -7.74 31.08
N PRO A 199 -2.39 -7.51 31.19
CA PRO A 199 -1.62 -7.90 32.36
C PRO A 199 -2.28 -7.32 33.64
N HIS A 200 -2.60 -8.19 34.61
CA HIS A 200 -3.33 -7.95 35.86
C HIS A 200 -4.86 -8.14 35.84
N PHE A 201 -5.44 -8.68 34.79
CA PHE A 201 -6.83 -9.12 34.79
C PHE A 201 -6.89 -10.65 34.78
N HIS A 202 -7.40 -11.26 35.85
CA HIS A 202 -7.80 -12.67 35.83
C HIS A 202 -9.24 -12.72 35.27
N PRO A 203 -9.48 -13.26 34.07
CA PRO A 203 -10.83 -13.44 33.60
C PRO A 203 -11.52 -14.44 34.54
N ILE A 204 -12.65 -14.04 35.11
CA ILE A 204 -13.58 -15.00 35.68
C ILE A 204 -14.26 -15.64 34.46
N LEU A 205 -13.77 -16.82 34.07
CA LEU A 205 -14.47 -17.67 33.12
C LEU A 205 -15.73 -18.17 33.82
N LEU A 206 -16.89 -17.69 33.38
CA LEU A 206 -18.20 -18.23 33.75
C LEU A 206 -18.54 -19.39 32.81
#